data_1ba953098472e0375b17228e7a3ebe3e
#
_entry.id   1ba953098472e0375b17228e7a3ebe3e
#
_cell.length_a   1.000
_cell.length_b   1.000
_cell.length_c   1.000
_cell.angle_alpha   90.00
_cell.angle_beta   90.00
_cell.angle_gamma   90.00
#
_symmetry.space_group_name_H-M   'P 1'
#
loop_
_entity.id
_entity.type
_entity.pdbx_description
1 polymer ?
#
loop_
_entity_poly.entity_id
_entity_poly.type
_entity_poly.pdbx_seq_one_letter_code
_entity_poly.pdbx_strand_id
1 'polypeptide(L)'
;MKRCMAILLVMLLVLGLARAEDAGPTVTDAGADLPGGSIHYPQVTGMADEEKQAAVNAAILDAGQMEARLNRAALLGSSPVKLDVTYTVSQDALAGAVLSCVFTAAGAVEDSRATHVYTTANMDLLDGSAITLADIFTDEAQARAAIESYLWESVAPELSAHLQNSDLTPLPEAFTIDAAGITFYYPIAQLSTLSDRAGAVQLAWCELREHLRLGEGTVLRRIGAEDMVILSSRERIEQAAKAGELPGLPVKLGGSLREATDAHRMLVDPDLYEDGRLFQLEDAAFRTVYLMTDRLTEGWDNSLIQGIRLDRGNLWGLCVGQTSQEAWRQLLDEPDATVTLDAEKADGQRLPAGVSDYYQLGENRLRLHADESGTLVSLMLMQ
;
A
#
# COMPACT_ATOMS: atom_id res chain seq x y z
N MET A 1 -2.20 15.46 -38.33
CA MET A 1 -1.18 14.61 -37.76
C MET A 1 0.13 15.34 -37.41
N LYS A 2 0.77 16.11 -38.27
CA LYS A 2 2.05 16.84 -37.96
C LYS A 2 1.91 17.97 -36.92
N ARG A 3 0.72 18.51 -36.65
CA ARG A 3 0.51 19.61 -35.67
C ARG A 3 0.35 19.13 -34.21
N CYS A 4 -0.12 17.92 -33.97
CA CYS A 4 -0.22 17.38 -32.60
C CYS A 4 1.16 16.97 -32.05
N MET A 5 2.04 16.45 -32.90
CA MET A 5 3.40 16.11 -32.53
C MET A 5 4.27 17.32 -32.14
N ALA A 6 3.97 18.50 -32.74
CA ALA A 6 4.69 19.74 -32.43
C ALA A 6 4.29 20.32 -31.07
N ILE A 7 3.07 20.09 -30.59
CA ILE A 7 2.60 20.57 -29.28
C ILE A 7 3.22 19.73 -28.16
N LEU A 8 3.36 18.43 -28.37
CA LEU A 8 4.04 17.52 -27.40
C LEU A 8 5.53 17.88 -27.26
N LEU A 9 6.19 18.29 -28.34
CA LEU A 9 7.63 18.61 -28.32
C LEU A 9 7.92 19.98 -27.68
N VAL A 10 6.98 20.92 -27.72
CA VAL A 10 7.18 22.29 -27.17
C VAL A 10 6.95 22.30 -25.64
N MET A 11 6.12 21.41 -25.07
CA MET A 11 6.00 21.28 -23.61
C MET A 11 7.23 20.66 -22.95
N LEU A 12 8.05 19.90 -23.68
CA LEU A 12 9.28 19.29 -23.18
C LEU A 12 10.46 20.25 -23.00
N LEU A 13 10.37 21.51 -23.46
CA LEU A 13 11.53 22.41 -23.59
C LEU A 13 11.57 23.60 -22.60
N VAL A 14 10.62 23.74 -21.67
CA VAL A 14 10.53 24.95 -20.81
C VAL A 14 10.92 24.74 -19.34
N LEU A 15 11.26 23.56 -18.87
CA LEU A 15 11.67 23.32 -17.49
C LEU A 15 13.09 22.74 -17.37
N GLY A 16 14.05 23.41 -17.94
CA GLY A 16 15.45 23.12 -17.71
C GLY A 16 16.15 24.28 -17.03
N LEU A 17 16.93 23.98 -16.00
CA LEU A 17 17.91 24.79 -15.28
C LEU A 17 17.46 25.42 -13.95
N ALA A 18 17.08 24.56 -13.01
CA ALA A 18 17.46 24.78 -11.63
C ALA A 18 18.38 23.62 -11.23
N ARG A 19 19.64 23.90 -11.05
CA ARG A 19 20.61 22.97 -10.46
C ARG A 19 20.23 22.83 -8.99
N ALA A 20 19.47 21.80 -8.64
CA ALA A 20 19.24 21.40 -7.26
C ALA A 20 20.41 20.49 -6.86
N GLU A 21 21.18 20.94 -5.90
CA GLU A 21 22.16 20.12 -5.19
C GLU A 21 21.42 18.96 -4.50
N ASP A 22 21.83 17.73 -4.77
CA ASP A 22 21.59 16.48 -4.02
C ASP A 22 20.15 16.07 -3.67
N ALA A 23 19.13 16.59 -4.26
CA ALA A 23 17.80 15.99 -4.16
C ALA A 23 17.72 14.82 -5.15
N GLY A 24 17.55 13.58 -4.64
CA GLY A 24 17.36 12.39 -5.46
C GLY A 24 16.18 12.50 -6.42
N PRO A 25 15.87 11.44 -7.19
CA PRO A 25 14.78 11.46 -8.16
C PRO A 25 13.46 11.88 -7.51
N THR A 26 12.73 12.77 -8.16
CA THR A 26 11.42 13.24 -7.72
C THR A 26 10.38 12.98 -8.80
N VAL A 27 9.11 12.87 -8.38
CA VAL A 27 7.98 12.67 -9.29
C VAL A 27 7.13 13.92 -9.29
N THR A 28 6.83 14.41 -10.48
CA THR A 28 5.92 15.53 -10.72
C THR A 28 4.73 15.06 -11.54
N ASP A 29 3.59 15.73 -11.37
CA ASP A 29 2.43 15.50 -12.22
C ASP A 29 2.61 16.11 -13.59
N ALA A 30 2.34 15.34 -14.61
CA ALA A 30 2.28 15.78 -15.98
C ALA A 30 0.95 15.32 -16.60
N GLY A 31 0.44 16.08 -17.55
CA GLY A 31 -0.82 15.70 -18.19
C GLY A 31 -1.47 16.79 -18.99
N ALA A 32 -2.70 16.53 -19.42
CA ALA A 32 -3.51 17.47 -20.18
C ALA A 32 -5.01 17.28 -19.90
N ASP A 33 -5.71 18.40 -19.71
CA ASP A 33 -7.16 18.46 -19.75
C ASP A 33 -7.62 18.67 -21.21
N LEU A 34 -8.43 17.71 -21.67
CA LEU A 34 -8.96 17.69 -23.03
C LEU A 34 -10.50 17.76 -22.99
N PRO A 35 -11.17 18.22 -24.05
CA PRO A 35 -12.63 18.21 -24.09
C PRO A 35 -13.26 16.83 -23.85
N GLY A 36 -12.53 15.74 -24.14
CA GLY A 36 -12.96 14.35 -23.98
C GLY A 36 -12.51 13.68 -22.69
N GLY A 37 -11.84 14.39 -21.76
CA GLY A 37 -11.39 13.85 -20.47
C GLY A 37 -10.06 14.43 -20.00
N SER A 38 -9.62 14.08 -18.80
CA SER A 38 -8.32 14.49 -18.25
C SER A 38 -7.36 13.32 -18.20
N ILE A 39 -6.10 13.57 -18.52
CA ILE A 39 -5.06 12.53 -18.55
C ILE A 39 -3.86 13.01 -17.79
N HIS A 40 -3.60 12.36 -16.64
CA HIS A 40 -2.49 12.64 -15.76
C HIS A 40 -1.57 11.43 -15.62
N TYR A 41 -0.26 11.69 -15.54
CA TYR A 41 0.76 10.65 -15.38
C TYR A 41 1.99 11.19 -14.63
N PRO A 42 2.74 10.32 -13.93
CA PRO A 42 3.95 10.73 -13.24
C PRO A 42 5.08 11.00 -14.24
N GLN A 43 5.85 12.04 -13.98
CA GLN A 43 7.10 12.36 -14.67
C GLN A 43 8.24 12.38 -13.67
N VAL A 44 9.28 11.59 -13.92
CA VAL A 44 10.49 11.55 -13.09
C VAL A 44 11.44 12.66 -13.52
N THR A 45 11.99 13.36 -12.52
CA THR A 45 13.01 14.40 -12.68
C THR A 45 14.11 14.22 -11.61
N GLY A 46 15.29 14.81 -11.85
CA GLY A 46 16.37 14.79 -10.86
C GLY A 46 17.21 13.52 -10.84
N MET A 47 17.10 12.64 -11.83
CA MET A 47 18.07 11.55 -11.99
C MET A 47 19.43 12.12 -12.44
N ALA A 48 20.51 11.54 -11.93
CA ALA A 48 21.87 11.98 -12.27
C ALA A 48 22.23 11.80 -13.76
N ASP A 49 21.56 10.88 -14.44
CA ASP A 49 21.76 10.52 -15.84
C ASP A 49 20.50 10.92 -16.64
N GLU A 50 20.62 11.94 -17.46
CA GLU A 50 19.52 12.47 -18.26
C GLU A 50 19.02 11.47 -19.32
N GLU A 51 19.89 10.61 -19.86
CA GLU A 51 19.50 9.60 -20.85
C GLU A 51 18.65 8.51 -20.19
N LYS A 52 19.05 8.06 -18.99
CA LYS A 52 18.24 7.13 -18.19
C LYS A 52 16.92 7.77 -17.77
N GLN A 53 16.92 9.02 -17.33
CA GLN A 53 15.68 9.73 -16.99
C GLN A 53 14.72 9.79 -18.18
N ALA A 54 15.23 10.09 -19.37
CA ALA A 54 14.41 10.10 -20.57
C ALA A 54 13.85 8.70 -20.89
N ALA A 55 14.66 7.65 -20.74
CA ALA A 55 14.23 6.26 -20.94
C ALA A 55 13.16 5.84 -19.93
N VAL A 56 13.33 6.17 -18.64
CA VAL A 56 12.32 5.93 -17.59
C VAL A 56 11.00 6.64 -17.94
N ASN A 57 11.05 7.91 -18.30
CA ASN A 57 9.84 8.66 -18.66
C ASN A 57 9.16 8.09 -19.91
N ALA A 58 9.93 7.62 -20.88
CA ALA A 58 9.37 6.96 -22.06
C ALA A 58 8.69 5.62 -21.69
N ALA A 59 9.31 4.83 -20.81
CA ALA A 59 8.73 3.58 -20.32
C ALA A 59 7.44 3.81 -19.52
N ILE A 60 7.37 4.88 -18.71
CA ILE A 60 6.15 5.29 -17.99
C ILE A 60 5.01 5.59 -18.97
N LEU A 61 5.29 6.35 -20.02
CA LEU A 61 4.30 6.71 -21.04
C LEU A 61 3.80 5.48 -21.81
N ASP A 62 4.69 4.55 -22.12
CA ASP A 62 4.35 3.30 -22.81
C ASP A 62 3.51 2.39 -21.93
N ALA A 63 3.97 2.12 -20.70
CA ALA A 63 3.25 1.31 -19.70
C ALA A 63 1.86 1.87 -19.40
N GLY A 64 1.75 3.18 -19.29
CA GLY A 64 0.48 3.89 -19.12
C GLY A 64 -0.36 3.99 -20.39
N GLN A 65 0.12 3.52 -21.53
CA GLN A 65 -0.56 3.66 -22.85
C GLN A 65 -0.98 5.11 -23.17
N MET A 66 -0.17 6.08 -22.74
CA MET A 66 -0.56 7.50 -22.76
C MET A 66 -0.87 8.04 -24.15
N GLU A 67 -0.12 7.63 -25.16
CA GLU A 67 -0.39 8.05 -26.53
C GLU A 67 -1.78 7.60 -27.01
N ALA A 68 -2.14 6.35 -26.77
CA ALA A 68 -3.44 5.80 -27.15
C ALA A 68 -4.59 6.49 -26.38
N ARG A 69 -4.39 6.75 -25.10
CA ARG A 69 -5.37 7.42 -24.23
C ARG A 69 -5.59 8.88 -24.62
N LEU A 70 -4.51 9.63 -24.89
CA LEU A 70 -4.58 11.01 -25.39
C LEU A 70 -5.31 11.09 -26.75
N ASN A 71 -4.99 10.18 -27.66
CA ASN A 71 -5.67 10.11 -28.95
C ASN A 71 -7.16 9.80 -28.79
N ARG A 72 -7.51 8.88 -27.88
CA ARG A 72 -8.90 8.54 -27.58
C ARG A 72 -9.66 9.71 -26.96
N ALA A 73 -9.10 10.39 -25.97
CA ALA A 73 -9.70 11.57 -25.36
C ALA A 73 -9.91 12.70 -26.38
N ALA A 74 -8.95 12.92 -27.27
CA ALA A 74 -9.08 13.89 -28.35
C ALA A 74 -10.21 13.54 -29.33
N LEU A 75 -10.41 12.25 -29.66
CA LEU A 75 -11.50 11.78 -30.50
C LEU A 75 -12.87 11.88 -29.86
N LEU A 76 -12.96 11.69 -28.54
CA LEU A 76 -14.21 11.84 -27.80
C LEU A 76 -14.75 13.27 -27.85
N GLY A 77 -13.86 14.27 -27.80
CA GLY A 77 -14.22 15.68 -27.94
C GLY A 77 -15.38 16.10 -27.00
N SER A 78 -16.49 16.55 -27.57
CA SER A 78 -17.69 16.93 -26.84
C SER A 78 -18.68 15.78 -26.58
N SER A 79 -18.28 14.53 -26.76
CA SER A 79 -19.08 13.36 -26.41
C SER A 79 -19.50 13.41 -24.92
N PRO A 80 -20.67 12.87 -24.55
CA PRO A 80 -21.00 12.65 -23.13
C PRO A 80 -20.10 11.63 -22.44
N VAL A 81 -19.40 10.78 -23.22
CA VAL A 81 -18.40 9.86 -22.69
C VAL A 81 -17.10 10.61 -22.43
N LYS A 82 -16.56 10.50 -21.24
CA LYS A 82 -15.26 11.04 -20.85
C LYS A 82 -14.29 9.92 -20.57
N LEU A 83 -13.01 10.18 -20.82
CA LEU A 83 -11.90 9.31 -20.45
C LEU A 83 -11.01 10.05 -19.47
N ASP A 84 -11.06 9.67 -18.21
CA ASP A 84 -10.20 10.22 -17.18
C ASP A 84 -9.12 9.20 -16.82
N VAL A 85 -7.88 9.66 -16.80
CA VAL A 85 -6.71 8.85 -16.41
C VAL A 85 -6.04 9.54 -15.24
N THR A 86 -5.96 8.81 -14.13
CA THR A 86 -5.25 9.21 -12.93
C THR A 86 -4.15 8.20 -12.63
N TYR A 87 -3.27 8.53 -11.70
CA TYR A 87 -2.24 7.60 -11.23
C TYR A 87 -2.03 7.71 -9.73
N THR A 88 -1.49 6.65 -9.15
CA THR A 88 -1.03 6.61 -7.76
C THR A 88 0.40 6.08 -7.75
N VAL A 89 1.28 6.74 -7.00
CA VAL A 89 2.69 6.35 -6.80
C VAL A 89 2.88 5.90 -5.37
N SER A 90 3.57 4.77 -5.18
CA SER A 90 4.02 4.33 -3.86
C SER A 90 5.12 5.26 -3.34
N GLN A 91 4.86 5.98 -2.26
CA GLN A 91 5.84 6.90 -1.67
C GLN A 91 6.99 6.15 -1.00
N ASP A 92 6.71 5.01 -0.38
CA ASP A 92 7.74 4.15 0.24
C ASP A 92 8.71 3.60 -0.82
N ALA A 93 8.17 3.15 -1.95
CA ALA A 93 9.00 2.70 -3.06
C ALA A 93 9.85 3.85 -3.62
N LEU A 94 9.27 5.05 -3.76
CA LEU A 94 9.99 6.22 -4.25
C LEU A 94 11.14 6.63 -3.31
N ALA A 95 10.95 6.54 -2.00
CA ALA A 95 12.02 6.76 -1.01
C ALA A 95 13.18 5.77 -1.19
N GLY A 96 12.93 4.57 -1.69
CA GLY A 96 13.92 3.55 -2.07
C GLY A 96 14.48 3.71 -3.49
N ALA A 97 14.26 4.85 -4.16
CA ALA A 97 14.58 5.09 -5.56
C ALA A 97 13.93 4.07 -6.52
N VAL A 98 12.70 3.69 -6.24
CA VAL A 98 11.86 2.82 -7.05
C VAL A 98 10.59 3.57 -7.40
N LEU A 99 10.29 3.73 -8.67
CA LEU A 99 8.97 4.14 -9.10
C LEU A 99 8.08 2.91 -9.20
N SER A 100 7.04 2.86 -8.38
CA SER A 100 5.97 1.87 -8.52
C SER A 100 4.65 2.62 -8.60
N CYS A 101 3.99 2.57 -9.73
CA CYS A 101 2.77 3.30 -9.94
C CYS A 101 1.70 2.49 -10.69
N VAL A 102 0.45 2.78 -10.38
CA VAL A 102 -0.73 2.30 -11.10
C VAL A 102 -1.41 3.46 -11.79
N PHE A 103 -1.79 3.26 -13.04
CA PHE A 103 -2.66 4.15 -13.81
C PHE A 103 -4.07 3.59 -13.79
N THR A 104 -5.02 4.41 -13.43
CA THR A 104 -6.45 4.10 -13.49
C THR A 104 -7.07 4.90 -14.62
N ALA A 105 -7.48 4.21 -15.68
CA ALA A 105 -8.25 4.82 -16.75
C ALA A 105 -9.74 4.54 -16.51
N ALA A 106 -10.51 5.57 -16.28
CA ALA A 106 -11.95 5.52 -16.08
C ALA A 106 -12.66 6.03 -17.34
N GLY A 107 -13.55 5.20 -17.89
CA GLY A 107 -14.48 5.61 -18.94
C GLY A 107 -15.88 5.69 -18.35
N ALA A 108 -16.48 6.87 -18.33
CA ALA A 108 -17.82 7.08 -17.81
C ALA A 108 -18.73 7.81 -18.81
N VAL A 109 -20.00 7.43 -18.82
CA VAL A 109 -21.10 8.28 -19.31
C VAL A 109 -21.69 8.97 -18.09
N GLU A 110 -22.09 10.22 -18.22
CA GLU A 110 -22.78 10.95 -17.16
C GLU A 110 -23.85 10.04 -16.51
N ASP A 111 -23.83 9.90 -15.19
CA ASP A 111 -24.70 9.05 -14.38
C ASP A 111 -24.53 7.51 -14.55
N SER A 112 -23.51 7.02 -15.22
CA SER A 112 -23.20 5.58 -15.29
C SER A 112 -21.98 5.21 -14.44
N ARG A 113 -21.91 3.91 -14.02
CA ARG A 113 -20.70 3.41 -13.37
C ARG A 113 -19.52 3.46 -14.34
N ALA A 114 -18.42 4.04 -13.88
CA ALA A 114 -17.18 4.06 -14.63
C ALA A 114 -16.61 2.64 -14.80
N THR A 115 -16.13 2.35 -16.00
CA THR A 115 -15.31 1.15 -16.24
C THR A 115 -13.85 1.54 -16.01
N HIS A 116 -13.19 0.90 -15.07
CA HIS A 116 -11.79 1.15 -14.76
C HIS A 116 -10.89 0.13 -15.46
N VAL A 117 -9.79 0.60 -16.01
CA VAL A 117 -8.73 -0.23 -16.58
C VAL A 117 -7.42 0.16 -15.93
N TYR A 118 -6.75 -0.83 -15.35
CA TYR A 118 -5.48 -0.63 -14.67
C TYR A 118 -4.30 -0.99 -15.58
N THR A 119 -3.27 -0.16 -15.56
CA THR A 119 -1.93 -0.49 -16.06
C THR A 119 -0.91 -0.03 -15.04
N THR A 120 0.27 -0.62 -15.02
CA THR A 120 1.28 -0.33 -14.00
C THR A 120 2.64 -0.08 -14.61
N ALA A 121 3.46 0.73 -13.95
CA ALA A 121 4.88 0.90 -14.26
C ALA A 121 5.70 0.73 -12.98
N ASN A 122 6.70 -0.14 -13.04
CA ASN A 122 7.65 -0.36 -11.97
C ASN A 122 9.06 -0.15 -12.54
N MET A 123 9.78 0.86 -12.04
CA MET A 123 11.08 1.27 -12.59
C MET A 123 12.10 1.42 -11.48
N ASP A 124 13.28 0.92 -11.69
CA ASP A 124 14.45 1.20 -10.86
C ASP A 124 15.02 2.56 -11.28
N LEU A 125 14.97 3.54 -10.38
CA LEU A 125 15.45 4.89 -10.65
C LEU A 125 16.97 5.03 -10.51
N LEU A 126 17.67 3.99 -10.04
CA LEU A 126 19.14 4.01 -9.97
C LEU A 126 19.77 3.67 -11.33
N ASP A 127 19.21 2.70 -12.03
CA ASP A 127 19.76 2.24 -13.31
C ASP A 127 18.84 2.49 -14.51
N GLY A 128 17.58 2.82 -14.29
CA GLY A 128 16.57 3.09 -15.32
C GLY A 128 15.90 1.85 -15.89
N SER A 129 16.10 0.68 -15.29
CA SER A 129 15.50 -0.58 -15.76
C SER A 129 14.06 -0.75 -15.27
N ALA A 130 13.27 -1.55 -15.99
CA ALA A 130 11.97 -1.99 -15.51
C ALA A 130 12.15 -3.06 -14.45
N ILE A 131 11.36 -2.98 -13.38
CA ILE A 131 11.27 -4.00 -12.33
C ILE A 131 10.20 -5.00 -12.70
N THR A 132 10.57 -6.27 -12.69
CA THR A 132 9.72 -7.42 -13.00
C THR A 132 9.53 -8.29 -11.76
N LEU A 133 8.66 -9.28 -11.82
CA LEU A 133 8.50 -10.25 -10.73
C LEU A 133 9.79 -11.07 -10.50
N ALA A 134 10.64 -11.24 -11.51
CA ALA A 134 11.94 -11.91 -11.36
C ALA A 134 12.94 -11.10 -10.50
N ASP A 135 12.75 -9.79 -10.36
CA ASP A 135 13.56 -8.94 -9.48
C ASP A 135 13.10 -9.04 -8.03
N ILE A 136 11.87 -9.48 -7.81
CA ILE A 136 11.20 -9.60 -6.52
C ILE A 136 11.30 -11.02 -5.96
N PHE A 137 11.11 -12.03 -6.82
CA PHE A 137 11.05 -13.43 -6.42
C PHE A 137 12.31 -14.21 -6.83
N THR A 138 12.68 -15.17 -6.00
CA THR A 138 13.81 -16.09 -6.29
C THR A 138 13.49 -17.05 -7.43
N ASP A 139 12.23 -17.51 -7.50
CA ASP A 139 11.66 -18.32 -8.58
C ASP A 139 10.25 -17.77 -8.86
N GLU A 140 10.09 -17.08 -9.99
CA GLU A 140 8.82 -16.44 -10.37
C GLU A 140 7.70 -17.46 -10.56
N ALA A 141 7.99 -18.61 -11.15
CA ALA A 141 6.95 -19.61 -11.43
C ALA A 141 6.41 -20.24 -10.14
N GLN A 142 7.30 -20.55 -9.19
CA GLN A 142 6.90 -21.05 -7.88
C GLN A 142 6.16 -19.99 -7.07
N ALA A 143 6.62 -18.73 -7.12
CA ALA A 143 5.95 -17.64 -6.44
C ALA A 143 4.54 -17.42 -7.01
N ARG A 144 4.37 -17.39 -8.33
CA ARG A 144 3.03 -17.29 -8.96
C ARG A 144 2.11 -18.42 -8.51
N ALA A 145 2.57 -19.67 -8.52
CA ALA A 145 1.77 -20.80 -8.08
C ALA A 145 1.38 -20.71 -6.60
N ALA A 146 2.31 -20.28 -5.74
CA ALA A 146 2.04 -20.08 -4.31
C ALA A 146 1.03 -18.95 -4.08
N ILE A 147 1.15 -17.84 -4.80
CA ILE A 147 0.21 -16.71 -4.74
C ILE A 147 -1.18 -17.15 -5.20
N GLU A 148 -1.29 -17.87 -6.29
CA GLU A 148 -2.57 -18.37 -6.80
C GLU A 148 -3.24 -19.31 -5.80
N SER A 149 -2.48 -20.23 -5.17
CA SER A 149 -2.99 -21.10 -4.10
C SER A 149 -3.47 -20.29 -2.90
N TYR A 150 -2.68 -19.33 -2.45
CA TYR A 150 -3.02 -18.44 -1.35
C TYR A 150 -4.31 -17.65 -1.63
N LEU A 151 -4.47 -17.10 -2.83
CA LEU A 151 -5.67 -16.37 -3.23
C LEU A 151 -6.92 -17.25 -3.17
N TRP A 152 -6.82 -18.51 -3.59
CA TRP A 152 -7.95 -19.44 -3.51
C TRP A 152 -8.28 -19.85 -2.07
N GLU A 153 -7.29 -20.07 -1.24
CA GLU A 153 -7.48 -20.59 0.12
C GLU A 153 -7.86 -19.50 1.13
N SER A 154 -7.29 -18.31 0.97
CA SER A 154 -7.37 -17.26 1.99
C SER A 154 -8.19 -16.06 1.56
N VAL A 155 -8.09 -15.63 0.29
CA VAL A 155 -8.71 -14.40 -0.20
C VAL A 155 -10.06 -14.68 -0.87
N ALA A 156 -10.17 -15.76 -1.65
CA ALA A 156 -11.42 -16.13 -2.33
C ALA A 156 -12.62 -16.29 -1.40
N PRO A 157 -12.51 -16.86 -0.18
CA PRO A 157 -13.63 -16.94 0.75
C PRO A 157 -14.16 -15.56 1.17
N GLU A 158 -13.30 -14.58 1.37
CA GLU A 158 -13.67 -13.20 1.73
C GLU A 158 -14.28 -12.46 0.53
N LEU A 159 -13.77 -12.72 -0.66
CA LEU A 159 -14.27 -12.16 -1.91
C LEU A 159 -15.43 -12.94 -2.51
N SER A 160 -15.73 -14.14 -2.04
CA SER A 160 -16.68 -15.08 -2.66
C SER A 160 -18.09 -14.52 -2.87
N ALA A 161 -18.54 -13.61 -2.00
CA ALA A 161 -19.80 -12.90 -2.18
C ALA A 161 -19.76 -11.93 -3.38
N HIS A 162 -18.59 -11.61 -3.90
CA HIS A 162 -18.32 -10.63 -4.94
C HIS A 162 -17.73 -11.26 -6.21
N LEU A 163 -17.25 -12.51 -6.14
CA LEU A 163 -16.73 -13.24 -7.29
C LEU A 163 -17.92 -13.84 -8.08
N GLN A 164 -18.21 -13.25 -9.21
CA GLN A 164 -19.12 -13.86 -10.19
C GLN A 164 -18.31 -14.63 -11.22
N ASN A 165 -18.24 -15.97 -11.09
CA ASN A 165 -17.65 -16.89 -12.08
C ASN A 165 -16.23 -16.52 -12.55
N SER A 166 -15.44 -15.84 -11.74
CA SER A 166 -14.11 -15.38 -12.12
C SER A 166 -13.04 -16.24 -11.48
N ASP A 167 -12.21 -16.79 -12.31
CA ASP A 167 -10.94 -17.34 -11.91
C ASP A 167 -10.02 -16.21 -11.46
N LEU A 168 -9.45 -16.32 -10.26
CA LEU A 168 -8.36 -15.46 -9.82
C LEU A 168 -7.05 -15.82 -10.54
N THR A 169 -7.08 -16.80 -11.37
CA THR A 169 -5.98 -17.29 -12.19
C THR A 169 -6.25 -17.12 -13.69
N PRO A 170 -5.25 -16.84 -14.52
CA PRO A 170 -3.87 -16.61 -14.13
C PRO A 170 -3.66 -15.28 -13.39
N LEU A 171 -2.62 -15.23 -12.55
CA LEU A 171 -2.21 -14.00 -11.89
C LEU A 171 -1.91 -12.91 -12.94
N PRO A 172 -2.46 -11.70 -12.80
CA PRO A 172 -2.22 -10.63 -13.76
C PRO A 172 -0.77 -10.18 -13.80
N GLU A 173 -0.36 -9.63 -14.95
CA GLU A 173 0.98 -9.04 -15.11
C GLU A 173 1.09 -7.64 -14.48
N ALA A 174 -0.06 -6.96 -14.30
CA ALA A 174 -0.08 -5.64 -13.72
C ALA A 174 0.04 -5.72 -12.19
N PHE A 175 1.10 -5.14 -11.64
CA PHE A 175 1.32 -5.09 -10.20
C PHE A 175 1.99 -3.78 -9.78
N THR A 176 1.86 -3.42 -8.51
CA THR A 176 2.67 -2.42 -7.81
C THR A 176 3.27 -3.01 -6.56
N ILE A 177 4.34 -2.37 -6.06
CA ILE A 177 5.01 -2.72 -4.82
C ILE A 177 5.14 -1.51 -3.90
N ASP A 178 5.07 -1.77 -2.61
CA ASP A 178 5.38 -0.82 -1.55
C ASP A 178 6.12 -1.53 -0.40
N ALA A 179 6.42 -0.83 0.68
CA ALA A 179 7.07 -1.42 1.85
C ALA A 179 6.22 -2.54 2.50
N ALA A 180 4.91 -2.53 2.30
CA ALA A 180 3.99 -3.45 2.94
C ALA A 180 3.73 -4.73 2.16
N GLY A 181 3.72 -4.66 0.82
CA GLY A 181 3.34 -5.79 0.00
C GLY A 181 3.40 -5.54 -1.50
N ILE A 182 2.86 -6.50 -2.23
CA ILE A 182 2.66 -6.45 -3.68
C ILE A 182 1.15 -6.43 -3.97
N THR A 183 0.73 -5.54 -4.85
CA THR A 183 -0.67 -5.44 -5.29
C THR A 183 -0.80 -5.85 -6.74
N PHE A 184 -1.62 -6.85 -7.01
CA PHE A 184 -1.97 -7.27 -8.37
C PHE A 184 -3.29 -6.64 -8.81
N TYR A 185 -3.37 -6.22 -10.07
CA TYR A 185 -4.52 -5.54 -10.63
C TYR A 185 -5.20 -6.40 -11.69
N TYR A 186 -6.42 -6.81 -11.41
CA TYR A 186 -7.27 -7.60 -12.30
C TYR A 186 -8.15 -6.69 -13.16
N PRO A 187 -8.51 -7.10 -14.37
CA PRO A 187 -9.55 -6.43 -15.12
C PRO A 187 -10.88 -6.42 -14.34
N ILE A 188 -11.62 -5.33 -14.37
CA ILE A 188 -12.89 -5.18 -13.62
C ILE A 188 -13.89 -6.29 -13.94
N ALA A 189 -13.87 -6.83 -15.16
CA ALA A 189 -14.75 -7.93 -15.56
C ALA A 189 -14.53 -9.23 -14.76
N GLN A 190 -13.38 -9.38 -14.10
CA GLN A 190 -13.02 -10.57 -13.32
C GLN A 190 -13.37 -10.45 -11.83
N LEU A 191 -13.47 -9.23 -11.30
CA LEU A 191 -13.84 -9.00 -9.91
C LEU A 191 -15.15 -8.20 -9.86
N SER A 192 -16.05 -8.57 -8.98
CA SER A 192 -17.40 -8.03 -8.93
C SER A 192 -17.46 -6.50 -8.84
N THR A 193 -18.47 -5.95 -9.48
CA THR A 193 -18.74 -4.52 -9.65
C THR A 193 -19.22 -3.76 -8.41
N LEU A 194 -19.15 -4.35 -7.22
CA LEU A 194 -19.79 -3.78 -6.03
C LEU A 194 -18.91 -2.84 -5.22
N SER A 195 -17.59 -2.76 -5.47
CA SER A 195 -16.72 -1.79 -4.83
C SER A 195 -15.79 -1.14 -5.84
N ASP A 196 -15.43 0.12 -5.61
CA ASP A 196 -14.43 0.85 -6.40
C ASP A 196 -13.03 0.22 -6.34
N ARG A 197 -12.86 -0.78 -5.47
CA ARG A 197 -11.64 -1.60 -5.31
C ARG A 197 -11.70 -2.94 -6.04
N ALA A 198 -12.81 -3.24 -6.70
CA ALA A 198 -12.91 -4.46 -7.49
C ALA A 198 -11.82 -4.46 -8.56
N GLY A 199 -10.90 -5.38 -8.47
CA GLY A 199 -9.79 -5.49 -9.41
C GLY A 199 -8.39 -5.39 -8.81
N ALA A 200 -8.24 -5.09 -7.52
CA ALA A 200 -6.93 -5.06 -6.87
C ALA A 200 -6.86 -6.07 -5.72
N VAL A 201 -5.80 -6.87 -5.69
CA VAL A 201 -5.49 -7.78 -4.58
C VAL A 201 -4.06 -7.54 -4.15
N GLN A 202 -3.88 -7.15 -2.91
CA GLN A 202 -2.55 -6.98 -2.31
C GLN A 202 -2.22 -8.18 -1.41
N LEU A 203 -0.99 -8.61 -1.43
CA LEU A 203 -0.43 -9.60 -0.53
C LEU A 203 0.69 -8.96 0.29
N ALA A 204 0.67 -9.21 1.58
CA ALA A 204 1.76 -8.76 2.43
C ALA A 204 3.02 -9.58 2.16
N TRP A 205 4.19 -8.95 2.27
CA TRP A 205 5.46 -9.64 2.02
C TRP A 205 5.69 -10.85 2.92
N CYS A 206 5.16 -10.85 4.14
CA CYS A 206 5.29 -12.00 5.03
C CYS A 206 4.58 -13.27 4.52
N GLU A 207 3.49 -13.10 3.79
CA GLU A 207 2.73 -14.21 3.20
C GLU A 207 3.52 -14.90 2.07
N LEU A 208 4.51 -14.19 1.53
CA LEU A 208 5.34 -14.63 0.40
C LEU A 208 6.80 -14.89 0.79
N ARG A 209 7.12 -14.87 2.08
CA ARG A 209 8.49 -14.82 2.64
C ARG A 209 9.47 -15.80 1.99
N GLU A 210 9.05 -17.05 1.79
CA GLU A 210 9.91 -18.12 1.26
C GLU A 210 10.29 -17.93 -0.20
N HIS A 211 9.57 -17.07 -0.91
CA HIS A 211 9.76 -16.81 -2.34
C HIS A 211 10.51 -15.51 -2.62
N LEU A 212 10.71 -14.66 -1.61
CA LEU A 212 11.25 -13.31 -1.80
C LEU A 212 12.76 -13.30 -2.05
N ARG A 213 13.19 -12.43 -2.94
CA ARG A 213 14.59 -12.10 -3.15
C ARG A 213 14.99 -10.99 -2.16
N LEU A 214 15.61 -11.41 -1.05
CA LEU A 214 16.05 -10.53 0.03
C LEU A 214 17.56 -10.35 0.01
N GLY A 215 18.08 -9.31 0.67
CA GLY A 215 19.50 -9.04 0.83
C GLY A 215 19.98 -7.74 0.20
N GLU A 216 21.29 -7.50 0.31
CA GLU A 216 21.90 -6.26 -0.18
C GLU A 216 21.68 -6.04 -1.67
N GLY A 217 21.34 -4.81 -2.05
CA GLY A 217 21.12 -4.40 -3.44
C GLY A 217 19.77 -4.80 -4.02
N THR A 218 18.94 -5.57 -3.32
CA THR A 218 17.62 -5.95 -3.82
C THR A 218 16.63 -4.79 -3.77
N VAL A 219 15.64 -4.83 -4.65
CA VAL A 219 14.52 -3.88 -4.69
C VAL A 219 13.79 -3.86 -3.34
N LEU A 220 13.46 -5.04 -2.79
CA LEU A 220 12.71 -5.18 -1.55
C LEU A 220 13.43 -4.56 -0.34
N ARG A 221 14.77 -4.66 -0.27
CA ARG A 221 15.53 -4.00 0.78
C ARG A 221 15.47 -2.49 0.66
N ARG A 222 15.60 -1.95 -0.55
CA ARG A 222 15.60 -0.50 -0.79
C ARG A 222 14.26 0.15 -0.43
N ILE A 223 13.14 -0.52 -0.70
CA ILE A 223 11.80 -0.02 -0.37
C ILE A 223 11.38 -0.30 1.09
N GLY A 224 12.26 -0.88 1.92
CA GLY A 224 11.95 -1.20 3.31
C GLY A 224 11.12 -2.48 3.52
N ALA A 225 10.80 -3.22 2.46
CA ALA A 225 10.03 -4.45 2.55
C ALA A 225 10.76 -5.56 3.34
N GLU A 226 12.09 -5.61 3.23
CA GLU A 226 12.90 -6.58 3.99
C GLU A 226 12.75 -6.39 5.50
N ASP A 227 12.67 -5.14 5.97
CA ASP A 227 12.46 -4.83 7.38
C ASP A 227 11.09 -5.30 7.91
N MET A 228 10.13 -5.52 7.01
CA MET A 228 8.81 -6.06 7.34
C MET A 228 8.80 -7.57 7.44
N VAL A 229 9.66 -8.25 6.71
CA VAL A 229 9.67 -9.73 6.57
C VAL A 229 10.68 -10.37 7.51
N ILE A 230 11.86 -9.78 7.66
CA ILE A 230 12.91 -10.29 8.54
C ILE A 230 12.59 -9.84 9.97
N LEU A 231 12.68 -10.79 10.90
CA LEU A 231 12.51 -10.48 12.31
C LEU A 231 13.53 -9.41 12.72
N SER A 232 13.03 -8.27 13.15
CA SER A 232 13.84 -7.11 13.50
C SER A 232 14.58 -7.35 14.82
N SER A 233 15.61 -6.56 15.10
CA SER A 233 16.20 -6.60 16.43
C SER A 233 15.30 -5.90 17.47
N ARG A 234 15.44 -6.32 18.73
CA ARG A 234 14.74 -5.69 19.84
C ARG A 234 14.98 -4.18 19.89
N GLU A 235 16.21 -3.75 19.69
CA GLU A 235 16.60 -2.33 19.74
C GLU A 235 15.86 -1.50 18.68
N ARG A 236 15.67 -2.04 17.47
CA ARG A 236 14.91 -1.35 16.41
C ARG A 236 13.44 -1.24 16.75
N ILE A 237 12.85 -2.31 17.29
CA ILE A 237 11.45 -2.31 17.75
C ILE A 237 11.27 -1.27 18.86
N GLU A 238 12.14 -1.29 19.85
CA GLU A 238 12.10 -0.33 20.95
C GLU A 238 12.26 1.12 20.49
N GLN A 239 13.17 1.37 19.54
CA GLN A 239 13.39 2.71 19.01
C GLN A 239 12.16 3.24 18.28
N ALA A 240 11.57 2.47 17.39
CA ALA A 240 10.36 2.86 16.67
C ALA A 240 9.16 3.03 17.62
N ALA A 241 8.96 2.10 18.53
CA ALA A 241 7.89 2.19 19.52
C ALA A 241 8.04 3.42 20.44
N LYS A 242 9.26 3.76 20.88
CA LYS A 242 9.54 4.97 21.65
C LYS A 242 9.24 6.25 20.87
N ALA A 243 9.43 6.23 19.55
CA ALA A 243 9.05 7.33 18.66
C ALA A 243 7.54 7.42 18.40
N GLY A 244 6.76 6.42 18.82
CA GLY A 244 5.33 6.32 18.55
C GLY A 244 5.01 5.96 17.10
N GLU A 245 5.97 5.39 16.38
CA GLU A 245 5.90 5.10 14.95
C GLU A 245 5.85 3.59 14.70
N LEU A 246 5.07 3.19 13.71
CA LEU A 246 5.09 1.85 13.17
C LEU A 246 5.59 1.91 11.73
N PRO A 247 6.63 1.14 11.34
CA PRO A 247 7.21 1.18 10.01
C PRO A 247 6.18 1.00 8.90
N GLY A 248 6.27 1.82 7.86
CA GLY A 248 5.37 1.80 6.72
C GLY A 248 3.93 2.24 7.02
N LEU A 249 3.68 2.84 8.18
CA LEU A 249 2.42 3.53 8.46
C LEU A 249 2.68 5.04 8.55
N PRO A 250 1.94 5.86 7.81
CA PRO A 250 2.14 7.31 7.75
C PRO A 250 1.47 8.05 8.93
N VAL A 251 1.23 7.33 10.02
CA VAL A 251 0.59 7.82 11.23
C VAL A 251 1.47 7.49 12.43
N LYS A 252 1.40 8.33 13.47
CA LYS A 252 2.12 8.11 14.73
C LYS A 252 1.24 8.43 15.94
N LEU A 253 1.62 7.86 17.07
CA LEU A 253 1.00 8.21 18.36
C LEU A 253 1.16 9.71 18.63
N GLY A 254 0.12 10.33 19.16
CA GLY A 254 0.06 11.76 19.43
C GLY A 254 -0.16 12.63 18.19
N GLY A 255 -0.15 12.06 16.98
CA GLY A 255 -0.57 12.75 15.75
C GLY A 255 -2.08 13.02 15.75
N SER A 256 -2.53 13.98 14.95
CA SER A 256 -3.95 14.27 14.83
C SER A 256 -4.65 13.32 13.87
N LEU A 257 -5.92 13.05 14.15
CA LEU A 257 -6.74 12.25 13.24
C LEU A 257 -6.95 12.97 11.89
N ARG A 258 -6.90 14.31 11.87
CA ARG A 258 -6.92 15.12 10.64
C ARG A 258 -5.75 14.83 9.72
N GLU A 259 -4.52 14.76 10.25
CA GLU A 259 -3.33 14.41 9.45
C GLU A 259 -3.50 13.04 8.80
N ALA A 260 -4.08 12.09 9.52
CA ALA A 260 -4.38 10.77 8.97
C ALA A 260 -5.47 10.81 7.89
N THR A 261 -6.54 11.61 8.07
CA THR A 261 -7.62 11.77 7.07
C THR A 261 -7.20 12.54 5.84
N ASP A 262 -6.31 13.52 5.98
CA ASP A 262 -5.79 14.27 4.83
C ASP A 262 -4.87 13.40 3.95
N ALA A 263 -4.20 12.42 4.56
CA ALA A 263 -3.30 11.50 3.87
C ALA A 263 -4.01 10.20 3.39
N HIS A 264 -5.06 9.76 4.10
CA HIS A 264 -5.70 8.47 3.88
C HIS A 264 -7.21 8.55 4.03
N ARG A 265 -7.90 7.76 3.23
CA ARG A 265 -9.32 7.52 3.43
C ARG A 265 -9.53 6.70 4.68
N MET A 266 -10.42 7.13 5.57
CA MET A 266 -10.75 6.42 6.79
C MET A 266 -12.22 6.06 6.84
N LEU A 267 -12.50 4.84 7.32
CA LEU A 267 -13.84 4.42 7.70
C LEU A 267 -14.03 4.71 9.18
N VAL A 268 -15.07 5.49 9.49
CA VAL A 268 -15.48 5.69 10.87
C VAL A 268 -16.19 4.43 11.34
N ASP A 269 -15.61 3.76 12.32
CA ASP A 269 -16.33 2.71 13.03
C ASP A 269 -17.24 3.37 14.07
N PRO A 270 -18.56 3.21 13.95
CA PRO A 270 -19.51 3.83 14.89
C PRO A 270 -19.47 3.18 16.28
N ASP A 271 -18.86 2.01 16.41
CA ASP A 271 -18.79 1.29 17.67
C ASP A 271 -17.71 1.92 18.55
N LEU A 272 -18.06 2.13 19.81
CA LEU A 272 -17.11 2.57 20.83
C LEU A 272 -16.24 1.37 21.22
N TYR A 273 -14.93 1.60 21.25
CA TYR A 273 -13.98 0.69 21.84
C TYR A 273 -13.70 1.15 23.26
N GLU A 274 -14.15 0.39 24.26
CA GLU A 274 -14.09 0.76 25.68
C GLU A 274 -14.39 2.25 25.95
N ASP A 275 -13.35 3.09 26.03
CA ASP A 275 -13.47 4.52 26.28
C ASP A 275 -13.13 5.41 25.05
N GLY A 276 -12.87 4.82 23.89
CA GLY A 276 -12.47 5.54 22.68
C GLY A 276 -13.24 5.09 21.44
N ARG A 277 -12.78 5.56 20.26
CA ARG A 277 -13.31 5.17 18.94
C ARG A 277 -12.25 4.56 18.09
N LEU A 278 -12.65 3.58 17.29
CA LEU A 278 -11.84 2.94 16.28
C LEU A 278 -12.11 3.54 14.91
N PHE A 279 -11.03 3.88 14.19
CA PHE A 279 -11.07 4.33 12.81
C PHE A 279 -10.21 3.40 11.99
N GLN A 280 -10.79 2.74 11.01
CA GLN A 280 -10.05 1.88 10.11
C GLN A 280 -9.42 2.71 8.98
N LEU A 281 -8.13 2.51 8.71
CA LEU A 281 -7.47 3.06 7.52
C LEU A 281 -7.88 2.21 6.30
N GLU A 282 -8.59 2.85 5.37
CA GLU A 282 -9.09 2.15 4.20
C GLU A 282 -7.98 1.85 3.17
N ASP A 283 -6.99 2.77 3.05
CA ASP A 283 -5.91 2.67 2.07
C ASP A 283 -4.80 1.71 2.47
N ALA A 284 -4.78 1.29 3.73
CA ALA A 284 -3.89 0.22 4.18
C ALA A 284 -4.40 -1.13 3.68
N ALA A 285 -4.57 -1.25 2.36
CA ALA A 285 -5.06 -2.45 1.73
C ALA A 285 -4.37 -3.67 2.36
N PHE A 286 -5.11 -4.64 2.85
CA PHE A 286 -4.68 -5.88 3.52
C PHE A 286 -3.99 -5.78 4.88
N ARG A 287 -3.54 -4.63 5.31
CA ARG A 287 -3.35 -4.41 6.73
C ARG A 287 -4.68 -3.92 7.29
N THR A 288 -5.29 -4.66 8.18
CA THR A 288 -6.38 -4.11 8.97
C THR A 288 -5.74 -3.26 10.05
N VAL A 289 -5.67 -1.97 9.79
CA VAL A 289 -5.10 -0.97 10.70
C VAL A 289 -6.22 -0.15 11.30
N TYR A 290 -6.26 -0.10 12.61
CA TYR A 290 -7.17 0.75 13.36
C TYR A 290 -6.39 1.84 14.10
N LEU A 291 -6.89 3.05 14.02
CA LEU A 291 -6.47 4.17 14.87
C LEU A 291 -7.44 4.30 16.03
N MET A 292 -6.90 4.39 17.22
CA MET A 292 -7.67 4.62 18.44
C MET A 292 -7.48 6.05 18.91
N THR A 293 -8.57 6.68 19.30
CA THR A 293 -8.56 8.02 19.89
C THR A 293 -9.25 8.00 21.25
N ASP A 294 -9.00 9.00 22.05
CA ASP A 294 -9.78 9.24 23.25
C ASP A 294 -11.24 9.61 22.94
N ARG A 295 -12.05 9.88 23.96
CA ARG A 295 -13.42 10.36 23.79
C ARG A 295 -13.43 11.60 22.90
N LEU A 296 -14.25 11.56 21.86
CA LEU A 296 -14.40 12.67 20.96
C LEU A 296 -14.89 13.91 21.69
N THR A 297 -14.04 14.90 21.74
CA THR A 297 -14.44 16.29 21.93
C THR A 297 -15.10 16.81 20.64
N GLU A 298 -15.76 17.95 20.69
CA GLU A 298 -16.33 18.57 19.49
C GLU A 298 -15.26 18.68 18.38
N GLY A 299 -15.50 18.00 17.25
CA GLY A 299 -14.55 17.92 16.14
C GLY A 299 -13.60 16.73 16.25
N TRP A 300 -14.06 15.55 15.84
CA TRP A 300 -13.32 14.30 15.84
C TRP A 300 -11.96 14.38 15.11
N ASP A 301 -11.83 15.25 14.13
CA ASP A 301 -10.63 15.52 13.35
C ASP A 301 -9.46 16.11 14.17
N ASN A 302 -9.77 16.73 15.32
CA ASN A 302 -8.76 17.26 16.24
C ASN A 302 -8.34 16.25 17.33
N SER A 303 -8.97 15.08 17.38
CA SER A 303 -8.61 14.03 18.34
C SER A 303 -7.19 13.51 18.06
N LEU A 304 -6.47 13.18 19.14
CA LEU A 304 -5.13 12.62 19.04
C LEU A 304 -5.18 11.10 18.94
N ILE A 305 -4.29 10.55 18.15
CA ILE A 305 -4.10 9.10 18.01
C ILE A 305 -3.42 8.60 19.29
N GLN A 306 -4.14 7.82 20.07
CA GLN A 306 -3.65 7.19 21.31
C GLN A 306 -3.24 5.73 21.13
N GLY A 307 -3.67 5.11 20.05
CA GLY A 307 -3.31 3.75 19.71
C GLY A 307 -3.34 3.49 18.23
N ILE A 308 -2.42 2.65 17.78
CA ILE A 308 -2.35 2.15 16.41
C ILE A 308 -2.34 0.63 16.49
N ARG A 309 -3.38 -0.02 15.97
CA ARG A 309 -3.59 -1.46 16.05
C ARG A 309 -3.53 -2.08 14.66
N LEU A 310 -2.83 -3.19 14.57
CA LEU A 310 -2.68 -4.00 13.36
C LEU A 310 -3.26 -5.39 13.62
N ASP A 311 -4.32 -5.75 12.91
CA ASP A 311 -4.98 -7.07 13.00
C ASP A 311 -4.72 -7.94 11.77
N ARG A 312 -4.05 -7.43 10.76
CA ARG A 312 -3.61 -8.16 9.57
C ARG A 312 -2.33 -7.54 9.02
N GLY A 313 -1.47 -8.37 8.45
CA GLY A 313 -0.20 -7.96 7.87
C GLY A 313 0.97 -8.24 8.79
N ASN A 314 2.08 -7.59 8.53
CA ASN A 314 3.28 -7.77 9.33
C ASN A 314 3.91 -6.45 9.74
N LEU A 315 4.67 -6.54 10.79
CA LEU A 315 5.47 -5.45 11.30
C LEU A 315 6.69 -6.01 12.03
N TRP A 316 7.88 -5.51 11.70
CA TRP A 316 9.14 -5.98 12.31
C TRP A 316 9.41 -7.49 12.13
N GLY A 317 8.84 -8.11 11.11
CA GLY A 317 8.89 -9.56 10.92
C GLY A 317 7.92 -10.35 11.81
N LEU A 318 7.12 -9.66 12.62
CA LEU A 318 6.01 -10.26 13.37
C LEU A 318 4.78 -10.29 12.45
N CYS A 319 4.42 -11.48 11.98
CA CYS A 319 3.32 -11.69 11.05
C CYS A 319 2.05 -12.07 11.81
N VAL A 320 1.01 -11.26 11.70
CA VAL A 320 -0.32 -11.60 12.23
C VAL A 320 -0.84 -12.85 11.51
N GLY A 321 -1.35 -13.82 12.27
CA GLY A 321 -1.79 -15.12 11.74
C GLY A 321 -0.68 -16.18 11.62
N GLN A 322 0.60 -15.83 11.87
CA GLN A 322 1.71 -16.77 11.69
C GLN A 322 2.69 -16.81 12.86
N THR A 323 3.03 -15.66 13.44
CA THR A 323 4.05 -15.60 14.50
C THR A 323 3.53 -16.18 15.82
N SER A 324 4.30 -17.09 16.40
CA SER A 324 3.95 -17.67 17.69
C SER A 324 4.33 -16.76 18.86
N GLN A 325 3.64 -16.89 19.99
CA GLN A 325 3.94 -16.18 21.22
C GLN A 325 5.38 -16.43 21.69
N GLU A 326 5.86 -17.63 21.53
CA GLU A 326 7.24 -17.98 21.88
C GLU A 326 8.25 -17.16 21.06
N ALA A 327 8.00 -16.95 19.76
CA ALA A 327 8.91 -16.23 18.88
C ALA A 327 9.08 -14.76 19.30
N TRP A 328 8.01 -14.04 19.61
CA TRP A 328 8.18 -12.65 20.05
C TRP A 328 8.72 -12.53 21.49
N ARG A 329 8.45 -13.51 22.37
CA ARG A 329 9.06 -13.55 23.72
C ARG A 329 10.56 -13.82 23.65
N GLN A 330 11.02 -14.62 22.69
CA GLN A 330 12.46 -14.79 22.42
C GLN A 330 13.09 -13.49 21.91
N LEU A 331 12.35 -12.69 21.17
CA LEU A 331 12.82 -11.42 20.60
C LEU A 331 12.83 -10.28 21.62
N LEU A 332 11.76 -10.14 22.41
CA LEU A 332 11.50 -9.00 23.28
C LEU A 332 11.77 -9.29 24.77
N ASP A 333 12.19 -10.51 25.10
CA ASP A 333 12.27 -11.07 26.46
C ASP A 333 10.92 -11.17 27.16
N GLU A 334 10.93 -11.29 28.48
CA GLU A 334 9.73 -11.40 29.29
C GLU A 334 8.90 -10.10 29.23
N PRO A 335 7.57 -10.21 29.03
CA PRO A 335 6.71 -9.04 29.04
C PRO A 335 6.59 -8.41 30.43
N ASP A 336 6.39 -7.09 30.48
CA ASP A 336 6.13 -6.38 31.73
C ASP A 336 4.81 -6.80 32.39
N ALA A 337 3.84 -7.20 31.58
CA ALA A 337 2.58 -7.76 32.04
C ALA A 337 1.99 -8.73 31.01
N THR A 338 1.29 -9.74 31.52
CA THR A 338 0.52 -10.68 30.69
C THR A 338 -0.92 -10.71 31.18
N VAL A 339 -1.87 -10.57 30.28
CA VAL A 339 -3.31 -10.57 30.56
C VAL A 339 -4.01 -11.63 29.74
N THR A 340 -4.73 -12.53 30.38
CA THR A 340 -5.61 -13.48 29.70
C THR A 340 -6.96 -12.81 29.44
N LEU A 341 -7.40 -12.81 28.22
CA LEU A 341 -8.72 -12.37 27.79
C LEU A 341 -9.61 -13.61 27.59
N ASP A 342 -10.64 -13.73 28.41
CA ASP A 342 -11.75 -14.65 28.14
C ASP A 342 -12.60 -14.13 26.98
N ALA A 343 -13.53 -14.97 26.49
CA ALA A 343 -14.34 -14.63 25.32
C ALA A 343 -15.13 -13.31 25.49
N GLU A 344 -15.64 -13.02 26.70
CA GLU A 344 -16.43 -11.82 26.97
C GLU A 344 -15.57 -10.54 26.90
N LYS A 345 -14.39 -10.56 27.54
CA LYS A 345 -13.45 -9.42 27.51
C LYS A 345 -12.81 -9.23 26.13
N ALA A 346 -12.57 -10.34 25.45
CA ALA A 346 -12.00 -10.31 24.09
C ALA A 346 -13.01 -9.74 23.08
N ASP A 347 -14.29 -10.12 23.17
CA ASP A 347 -15.34 -9.60 22.31
C ASP A 347 -15.49 -8.08 22.45
N GLY A 348 -15.45 -7.54 23.67
CA GLY A 348 -15.45 -6.09 23.91
C GLY A 348 -14.28 -5.35 23.27
N GLN A 349 -13.19 -6.04 22.96
CA GLN A 349 -12.03 -5.51 22.24
C GLN A 349 -11.96 -5.96 20.78
N ARG A 350 -12.96 -6.67 20.29
CA ARG A 350 -12.96 -7.30 18.95
C ARG A 350 -11.71 -8.15 18.72
N LEU A 351 -11.36 -8.95 19.69
CA LEU A 351 -10.27 -9.91 19.64
C LEU A 351 -10.80 -11.30 19.91
N PRO A 352 -10.15 -12.37 19.44
CA PRO A 352 -10.43 -13.72 19.93
C PRO A 352 -9.98 -13.85 21.41
N ALA A 353 -10.55 -14.81 22.13
CA ALA A 353 -10.04 -15.19 23.44
C ALA A 353 -8.57 -15.60 23.32
N GLY A 354 -7.77 -15.29 24.35
CA GLY A 354 -6.34 -15.57 24.28
C GLY A 354 -5.52 -14.81 25.31
N VAL A 355 -4.27 -14.50 24.96
CA VAL A 355 -3.29 -13.90 25.85
C VAL A 355 -2.69 -12.64 25.25
N SER A 356 -2.68 -11.55 26.00
CA SER A 356 -2.01 -10.31 25.63
C SER A 356 -0.74 -10.12 26.46
N ASP A 357 0.39 -9.99 25.79
CA ASP A 357 1.66 -9.58 26.39
C ASP A 357 1.87 -8.08 26.18
N TYR A 358 2.30 -7.39 27.21
CA TYR A 358 2.53 -5.95 27.22
C TYR A 358 4.00 -5.65 27.52
N TYR A 359 4.58 -4.76 26.70
CA TYR A 359 5.97 -4.29 26.81
C TYR A 359 5.97 -2.78 26.97
N GLN A 360 6.56 -2.26 28.04
CA GLN A 360 6.70 -0.82 28.26
C GLN A 360 7.94 -0.31 27.51
N LEU A 361 7.75 0.52 26.51
CA LEU A 361 8.78 1.03 25.63
C LEU A 361 8.86 2.56 25.69
N GLY A 362 9.53 3.07 26.71
CA GLY A 362 9.53 4.51 27.03
C GLY A 362 8.19 4.95 27.61
N GLU A 363 7.57 5.95 27.02
CA GLU A 363 6.22 6.42 27.40
C GLU A 363 5.10 5.59 26.72
N ASN A 364 5.46 4.84 25.68
CA ASN A 364 4.52 4.04 24.91
C ASN A 364 4.54 2.57 25.37
N ARG A 365 3.48 1.86 25.04
CA ARG A 365 3.30 0.44 25.34
C ARG A 365 2.99 -0.34 24.06
N LEU A 366 3.71 -1.44 23.87
CA LEU A 366 3.43 -2.41 22.81
C LEU A 366 2.63 -3.57 23.40
N ARG A 367 1.47 -3.88 22.81
CA ARG A 367 0.68 -5.08 23.11
C ARG A 367 0.78 -6.05 21.93
N LEU A 368 1.08 -7.30 22.22
CA LEU A 368 1.01 -8.43 21.30
C LEU A 368 -0.05 -9.40 21.84
N HIS A 369 -1.10 -9.65 21.06
CA HIS A 369 -2.18 -10.53 21.44
C HIS A 369 -2.13 -11.83 20.66
N ALA A 370 -2.05 -12.96 21.37
CA ALA A 370 -2.19 -14.30 20.83
C ALA A 370 -3.60 -14.83 21.02
N ASP A 371 -4.09 -15.61 20.10
CA ASP A 371 -5.26 -16.47 20.30
C ASP A 371 -4.96 -17.67 21.24
N GLU A 372 -5.95 -18.55 21.44
CA GLU A 372 -5.79 -19.75 22.25
C GLU A 372 -4.76 -20.75 21.70
N SER A 373 -4.42 -20.67 20.42
CA SER A 373 -3.35 -21.48 19.80
C SER A 373 -1.95 -20.93 20.07
N GLY A 374 -1.85 -19.72 20.61
CA GLY A 374 -0.61 -18.99 20.79
C GLY A 374 -0.13 -18.26 19.53
N THR A 375 -1.00 -18.07 18.54
CA THR A 375 -0.68 -17.36 17.30
C THR A 375 -1.01 -15.87 17.43
N LEU A 376 -0.12 -14.98 16.98
CA LEU A 376 -0.33 -13.54 16.97
C LEU A 376 -1.55 -13.18 16.11
N VAL A 377 -2.53 -12.52 16.69
CA VAL A 377 -3.74 -12.07 15.98
C VAL A 377 -3.93 -10.55 16.00
N SER A 378 -3.18 -9.86 16.86
CA SER A 378 -3.20 -8.40 16.91
C SER A 378 -1.91 -7.84 17.51
N LEU A 379 -1.42 -6.77 16.92
CA LEU A 379 -0.32 -5.97 17.42
C LEU A 379 -0.82 -4.54 17.63
N MET A 380 -0.54 -3.93 18.78
CA MET A 380 -0.99 -2.58 19.09
C MET A 380 0.09 -1.77 19.78
N LEU A 381 0.41 -0.61 19.24
CA LEU A 381 1.21 0.41 19.91
C LEU A 381 0.26 1.46 20.50
N MET A 382 0.42 1.78 21.78
CA MET A 382 -0.44 2.72 22.53
C MET A 382 0.38 3.61 23.47
N GLN A 383 -0.19 4.77 23.82
CA GLN A 383 0.33 5.63 24.88
C GLN A 383 0.02 5.08 26.25
#